data_7432adbcf764de126e540cbb4271bafa
#
_entry.id   7432adbcf764de126e540cbb4271bafa
#
_cell.length_a   1.000
_cell.length_b   1.000
_cell.length_c   1.000
_cell.angle_alpha   90.00
_cell.angle_beta   90.00
_cell.angle_gamma   90.00
#
_symmetry.space_group_name_H-M   'P 1'
#
loop_
_entity.id
_entity.type
_entity.pdbx_description
1 polymer ?
#
loop_
_entity_poly.entity_id
_entity_poly.type
_entity_poly.pdbx_seq_one_letter_code
_entity_poly.pdbx_strand_id
1 'polypeptide(L)'
;PSTTQTITAGDLKVTVLGKISLPEKPLKEIVEYKENIFIIDTNVFVKCPTIISKVGKYKVVIPTTVLEELDRLKLKQSIDKKALSDAVKNINKAFLNNYSSMEEGDSSLLPKGFDAQKADCLILSVALKYKAEDKNPILLTSDNLLQSKALGLGIKTISLQDFLSERR
;
A
#
# COMPACT_ATOMS: atom_id res chain seq x y z
N PRO A 1 -27.80 -4.62 41.36
CA PRO A 1 -27.93 -3.26 41.89
C PRO A 1 -27.31 -2.26 40.92
N SER A 2 -28.11 -1.31 40.55
CA SER A 2 -27.68 -0.25 39.66
C SER A 2 -26.85 0.75 40.42
N THR A 3 -25.62 0.87 40.09
CA THR A 3 -24.75 1.94 40.55
C THR A 3 -24.78 3.07 39.54
N THR A 4 -25.13 4.23 39.96
CA THR A 4 -25.07 5.39 39.08
C THR A 4 -23.67 5.94 39.08
N GLN A 5 -23.04 5.99 37.96
CA GLN A 5 -21.74 6.62 37.80
C GLN A 5 -21.85 7.76 36.79
N THR A 6 -21.28 8.89 37.20
CA THR A 6 -21.25 10.07 36.34
C THR A 6 -19.84 10.20 35.75
N ILE A 7 -19.76 10.17 34.45
CA ILE A 7 -18.50 10.38 33.73
C ILE A 7 -18.58 11.77 33.13
N THR A 8 -17.57 12.57 33.40
CA THR A 8 -17.47 13.91 32.83
C THR A 8 -16.37 13.91 31.77
N ALA A 9 -16.73 14.21 30.53
CA ALA A 9 -15.78 14.42 29.43
C ALA A 9 -16.00 15.85 28.93
N GLY A 10 -15.15 16.77 29.38
CA GLY A 10 -15.39 18.18 29.15
C GLY A 10 -16.65 18.64 29.88
N ASP A 11 -17.53 19.32 29.18
CA ASP A 11 -18.81 19.81 29.74
C ASP A 11 -19.93 18.77 29.66
N LEU A 12 -19.66 17.59 29.13
CA LEU A 12 -20.66 16.56 29.01
C LEU A 12 -20.64 15.64 30.22
N LYS A 13 -21.74 15.65 30.97
CA LYS A 13 -21.96 14.70 32.06
C LYS A 13 -22.81 13.57 31.52
N VAL A 14 -22.26 12.38 31.49
CA VAL A 14 -23.00 11.16 31.15
C VAL A 14 -23.21 10.39 32.46
N THR A 15 -24.45 10.23 32.83
CA THR A 15 -24.80 9.40 33.98
C THR A 15 -25.14 8.01 33.48
N VAL A 16 -24.35 7.05 33.89
CA VAL A 16 -24.53 5.66 33.53
C VAL A 16 -25.15 4.94 34.71
N LEU A 17 -26.34 4.40 34.51
CA LEU A 17 -27.00 3.55 35.48
C LEU A 17 -26.50 2.12 35.30
N GLY A 18 -25.93 1.59 36.37
CA GLY A 18 -25.47 0.21 36.38
C GLY A 18 -23.96 0.08 36.36
N LYS A 19 -23.53 -1.14 36.44
CA LYS A 19 -22.11 -1.44 36.35
C LYS A 19 -21.63 -1.10 34.96
N ILE A 20 -20.64 -0.22 34.86
CA ILE A 20 -19.98 -0.03 33.57
C ILE A 20 -19.24 -1.30 33.25
N SER A 21 -19.84 -2.14 32.44
CA SER A 21 -19.09 -3.13 31.72
C SER A 21 -18.57 -2.42 30.48
N LEU A 22 -17.30 -2.11 30.47
CA LEU A 22 -16.61 -1.84 29.21
C LEU A 22 -16.90 -3.00 28.28
N PRO A 23 -17.20 -2.74 27.00
CA PRO A 23 -17.42 -3.83 26.07
C PRO A 23 -16.24 -4.77 26.19
N GLU A 24 -16.53 -6.04 26.40
CA GLU A 24 -15.51 -7.10 26.47
C GLU A 24 -14.71 -7.26 25.19
N LYS A 25 -15.04 -6.45 24.20
CA LYS A 25 -14.28 -6.40 22.95
C LYS A 25 -12.93 -5.78 23.22
N PRO A 26 -11.85 -6.52 22.93
CA PRO A 26 -10.52 -5.97 23.13
C PRO A 26 -10.37 -4.70 22.28
N LEU A 27 -9.63 -3.74 22.80
CA LEU A 27 -9.26 -2.50 22.11
C LEU A 27 -8.81 -2.72 20.66
N LYS A 28 -8.41 -3.95 20.32
CA LYS A 28 -8.07 -4.35 18.95
C LYS A 28 -9.23 -4.24 17.95
N GLU A 29 -10.46 -4.22 18.40
CA GLU A 29 -11.63 -4.05 17.54
C GLU A 29 -12.01 -2.60 17.31
N ILE A 30 -11.38 -1.67 18.03
CA ILE A 30 -11.51 -0.23 17.80
C ILE A 30 -10.37 0.26 16.89
N VAL A 31 -9.76 -0.65 16.13
CA VAL A 31 -8.72 -0.26 15.17
C VAL A 31 -9.41 0.47 14.03
N GLU A 32 -9.11 1.76 13.89
CA GLU A 32 -9.44 2.49 12.69
C GLU A 32 -8.99 1.68 11.47
N TYR A 33 -9.94 1.35 10.61
CA TYR A 33 -9.62 0.72 9.35
C TYR A 33 -8.92 1.75 8.48
N LYS A 34 -7.60 1.64 8.41
CA LYS A 34 -6.82 2.45 7.49
C LYS A 34 -7.07 1.99 6.06
N GLU A 35 -7.19 2.94 5.16
CA GLU A 35 -7.34 2.64 3.74
C GLU A 35 -6.11 1.91 3.21
N ASN A 36 -6.32 0.73 2.64
CA ASN A 36 -5.26 -0.05 2.01
C ASN A 36 -4.92 0.55 0.65
N ILE A 37 -3.64 0.81 0.44
CA ILE A 37 -3.14 1.34 -0.82
C ILE A 37 -2.04 0.43 -1.32
N PHE A 38 -2.27 -0.19 -2.47
CA PHE A 38 -1.27 -1.05 -3.09
C PHE A 38 -0.32 -0.24 -3.95
N ILE A 39 0.96 -0.43 -3.71
CA ILE A 39 2.04 0.14 -4.50
C ILE A 39 2.75 -1.02 -5.15
N ILE A 40 2.79 -1.05 -6.47
CA ILE A 40 3.20 -2.21 -7.24
C ILE A 40 4.55 -1.95 -7.90
N ASP A 41 5.51 -2.83 -7.64
CA ASP A 41 6.84 -2.78 -8.23
C ASP A 41 6.82 -3.16 -9.72
N THR A 42 7.78 -2.67 -10.46
CA THR A 42 7.88 -2.80 -11.92
C THR A 42 7.79 -4.24 -12.40
N ASN A 43 8.57 -5.13 -11.80
CA ASN A 43 8.63 -6.52 -12.25
C ASN A 43 7.32 -7.28 -12.08
N VAL A 44 6.50 -6.88 -11.13
CA VAL A 44 5.18 -7.47 -10.93
C VAL A 44 4.28 -7.26 -12.14
N PHE A 45 4.32 -6.06 -12.73
CA PHE A 45 3.54 -5.76 -13.93
C PHE A 45 3.92 -6.63 -15.12
N VAL A 46 5.21 -6.93 -15.29
CA VAL A 46 5.67 -7.77 -16.38
C VAL A 46 5.31 -9.23 -16.16
N LYS A 47 5.44 -9.71 -14.92
CA LYS A 47 5.10 -11.10 -14.57
C LYS A 47 3.59 -11.34 -14.52
N CYS A 48 2.81 -10.33 -14.20
CA CYS A 48 1.36 -10.42 -14.13
C CYS A 48 0.73 -9.15 -14.71
N PRO A 49 0.62 -9.05 -16.05
CA PRO A 49 0.06 -7.84 -16.68
C PRO A 49 -1.35 -7.45 -16.23
N THR A 50 -2.10 -8.39 -15.65
CA THR A 50 -3.46 -8.17 -15.16
C THR A 50 -3.53 -7.87 -13.67
N ILE A 51 -2.39 -7.56 -13.03
CA ILE A 51 -2.32 -7.42 -11.57
C ILE A 51 -3.31 -6.39 -11.02
N ILE A 52 -3.52 -5.28 -11.70
CA ILE A 52 -4.43 -4.23 -11.20
C ILE A 52 -5.85 -4.77 -11.04
N SER A 53 -6.33 -5.54 -12.01
CA SER A 53 -7.66 -6.15 -11.90
C SER A 53 -7.74 -7.17 -10.79
N LYS A 54 -6.64 -7.83 -10.45
CA LYS A 54 -6.57 -8.81 -9.38
C LYS A 54 -6.54 -8.16 -7.98
N VAL A 55 -6.06 -6.94 -7.88
CA VAL A 55 -6.14 -6.16 -6.64
C VAL A 55 -7.60 -5.83 -6.32
N GLY A 56 -8.43 -5.67 -7.34
CA GLY A 56 -9.87 -5.50 -7.18
C GLY A 56 -10.24 -4.10 -6.67
N LYS A 57 -10.99 -4.08 -5.57
CA LYS A 57 -11.58 -2.84 -5.03
C LYS A 57 -10.58 -1.91 -4.33
N TYR A 58 -9.38 -2.38 -4.05
CA TYR A 58 -8.39 -1.57 -3.34
C TYR A 58 -7.73 -0.57 -4.28
N LYS A 59 -7.35 0.56 -3.72
CA LYS A 59 -6.64 1.59 -4.46
C LYS A 59 -5.25 1.09 -4.87
N VAL A 60 -4.91 1.31 -6.12
CA VAL A 60 -3.58 1.02 -6.67
C VAL A 60 -2.90 2.34 -7.03
N VAL A 61 -1.69 2.51 -6.56
CA VAL A 61 -0.86 3.66 -6.89
C VAL A 61 0.35 3.17 -7.66
N ILE A 62 0.64 3.83 -8.76
CA ILE A 62 1.76 3.49 -9.64
C ILE A 62 2.79 4.60 -9.52
N PRO A 63 3.96 4.33 -8.91
CA PRO A 63 5.03 5.32 -8.86
C PRO A 63 5.48 5.74 -10.25
N THR A 64 5.80 7.02 -10.44
CA THR A 64 6.37 7.49 -11.70
C THR A 64 7.62 6.71 -12.09
N THR A 65 8.42 6.34 -11.09
CA THR A 65 9.62 5.50 -11.28
C THR A 65 9.31 4.17 -11.96
N VAL A 66 8.16 3.56 -11.63
CA VAL A 66 7.73 2.31 -12.26
C VAL A 66 7.47 2.51 -13.74
N LEU A 67 6.81 3.61 -14.12
CA LEU A 67 6.57 3.91 -15.53
C LEU A 67 7.87 4.14 -16.30
N GLU A 68 8.82 4.81 -15.69
CA GLU A 68 10.14 5.02 -16.29
C GLU A 68 10.91 3.70 -16.45
N GLU A 69 10.84 2.82 -15.48
CA GLU A 69 11.47 1.50 -15.58
C GLU A 69 10.81 0.64 -16.65
N LEU A 70 9.48 0.68 -16.77
CA LEU A 70 8.78 -0.03 -17.85
C LEU A 70 9.22 0.48 -19.22
N ASP A 71 9.43 1.78 -19.35
CA ASP A 71 9.92 2.37 -20.58
C ASP A 71 11.33 1.87 -20.94
N ARG A 72 12.22 1.78 -19.95
CA ARG A 72 13.57 1.23 -20.15
C ARG A 72 13.55 -0.25 -20.53
N LEU A 73 12.58 -1.02 -20.02
CA LEU A 73 12.46 -2.44 -20.32
C LEU A 73 12.15 -2.71 -21.80
N LYS A 74 11.60 -1.75 -22.53
CA LYS A 74 11.40 -1.88 -23.98
C LYS A 74 12.70 -2.16 -24.73
N LEU A 75 13.82 -1.70 -24.19
CA LEU A 75 15.13 -1.82 -24.83
C LEU A 75 15.83 -3.13 -24.49
N LYS A 76 15.33 -3.89 -23.51
CA LYS A 76 15.94 -5.16 -23.13
C LYS A 76 15.43 -6.29 -24.01
N GLN A 77 16.35 -7.05 -24.58
CA GLN A 77 16.01 -8.18 -25.44
C GLN A 77 15.46 -9.37 -24.66
N SER A 78 15.82 -9.51 -23.40
CA SER A 78 15.41 -10.61 -22.53
C SER A 78 13.98 -10.48 -21.98
N ILE A 79 13.32 -9.36 -22.24
CA ILE A 79 11.97 -9.10 -21.71
C ILE A 79 10.92 -9.65 -22.68
N ASP A 80 9.88 -10.25 -22.11
CA ASP A 80 8.68 -10.63 -22.85
C ASP A 80 7.95 -9.35 -23.32
N LYS A 81 8.12 -9.04 -24.61
CA LYS A 81 7.56 -7.81 -25.20
C LYS A 81 6.04 -7.79 -25.17
N LYS A 82 5.41 -8.96 -25.30
CA LYS A 82 3.95 -9.05 -25.22
C LYS A 82 3.45 -8.76 -23.80
N ALA A 83 4.08 -9.36 -22.81
CA ALA A 83 3.74 -9.10 -21.42
C ALA A 83 3.91 -7.62 -21.06
N LEU A 84 5.00 -7.00 -21.49
CA LEU A 84 5.24 -5.59 -21.28
C LEU A 84 4.17 -4.72 -21.93
N SER A 85 3.82 -5.00 -23.18
CA SER A 85 2.77 -4.29 -23.91
C SER A 85 1.42 -4.43 -23.22
N ASP A 86 1.06 -5.62 -22.79
CA ASP A 86 -0.19 -5.88 -22.09
C ASP A 86 -0.25 -5.15 -20.74
N ALA A 87 0.88 -5.13 -20.02
CA ALA A 87 0.98 -4.39 -18.75
C ALA A 87 0.72 -2.90 -18.95
N VAL A 88 1.37 -2.29 -19.96
CA VAL A 88 1.18 -0.86 -20.25
C VAL A 88 -0.25 -0.56 -20.65
N LYS A 89 -0.87 -1.41 -21.49
CA LYS A 89 -2.27 -1.26 -21.88
C LYS A 89 -3.20 -1.31 -20.67
N ASN A 90 -2.96 -2.24 -19.74
CA ASN A 90 -3.76 -2.37 -18.54
C ASN A 90 -3.57 -1.18 -17.58
N ILE A 91 -2.36 -0.65 -17.48
CA ILE A 91 -2.10 0.57 -16.71
C ILE A 91 -2.86 1.75 -17.30
N ASN A 92 -2.80 1.94 -18.62
CA ASN A 92 -3.51 3.02 -19.31
C ASN A 92 -5.01 2.90 -19.07
N LYS A 93 -5.55 1.71 -19.19
CA LYS A 93 -6.97 1.44 -18.94
C LYS A 93 -7.36 1.79 -17.50
N ALA A 94 -6.50 1.43 -16.54
CA ALA A 94 -6.74 1.73 -15.14
C ALA A 94 -6.74 3.24 -14.86
N PHE A 95 -5.83 3.98 -15.46
CA PHE A 95 -5.80 5.43 -15.36
C PHE A 95 -7.05 6.08 -15.97
N LEU A 96 -7.44 5.64 -17.17
CA LEU A 96 -8.63 6.16 -17.85
C LEU A 96 -9.90 5.95 -17.04
N ASN A 97 -10.00 4.85 -16.32
CA ASN A 97 -11.17 4.50 -15.52
C ASN A 97 -11.03 4.90 -14.04
N ASN A 98 -10.00 5.64 -13.69
CA ASN A 98 -9.72 6.08 -12.32
C ASN A 98 -9.58 4.95 -11.30
N TYR A 99 -9.17 3.76 -11.74
CA TYR A 99 -8.86 2.63 -10.84
C TYR A 99 -7.47 2.74 -10.23
N SER A 100 -6.62 3.53 -10.84
CA SER A 100 -5.25 3.76 -10.38
C SER A 100 -4.88 5.22 -10.55
N SER A 101 -3.92 5.65 -9.76
CA SER A 101 -3.32 6.97 -9.87
C SER A 101 -1.79 6.86 -9.91
N MET A 102 -1.17 7.87 -10.49
CA MET A 102 0.28 7.99 -10.51
C MET A 102 0.73 8.84 -9.32
N GLU A 103 1.86 8.49 -8.75
CA GLU A 103 2.44 9.24 -7.63
C GLU A 103 3.95 9.37 -7.82
N GLU A 104 4.43 10.58 -7.66
CA GLU A 104 5.87 10.84 -7.68
C GLU A 104 6.49 10.49 -6.32
N GLY A 105 7.70 9.92 -6.36
CA GLY A 105 8.47 9.67 -5.15
C GLY A 105 8.96 10.97 -4.50
N ASP A 106 9.24 10.89 -3.22
CA ASP A 106 9.82 12.00 -2.46
C ASP A 106 10.99 11.46 -1.64
N SER A 107 12.19 11.65 -2.16
CA SER A 107 13.40 11.14 -1.54
C SER A 107 13.67 11.77 -0.16
N SER A 108 13.09 12.92 0.15
CA SER A 108 13.25 13.54 1.47
C SER A 108 12.62 12.73 2.59
N LEU A 109 11.69 11.82 2.27
CA LEU A 109 11.05 10.93 3.24
C LEU A 109 11.90 9.72 3.60
N LEU A 110 12.93 9.43 2.81
CA LEU A 110 13.80 8.29 3.07
C LEU A 110 14.72 8.58 4.26
N PRO A 111 14.95 7.58 5.13
CA PRO A 111 15.93 7.74 6.20
C PRO A 111 17.33 7.96 5.64
N LYS A 112 18.16 8.58 6.47
CA LYS A 112 19.58 8.77 6.15
C LYS A 112 20.23 7.40 5.94
N GLY A 113 20.98 7.27 4.87
CA GLY A 113 21.64 6.01 4.50
C GLY A 113 21.00 5.27 3.34
N PHE A 114 19.76 5.65 2.96
CA PHE A 114 19.16 5.14 1.74
C PHE A 114 19.64 5.94 0.53
N ASP A 115 19.90 5.24 -0.56
CA ASP A 115 20.30 5.88 -1.81
C ASP A 115 19.06 6.46 -2.51
N ALA A 116 18.92 7.78 -2.41
CA ALA A 116 17.76 8.50 -2.94
C ALA A 116 17.61 8.43 -4.46
N GLN A 117 18.64 7.98 -5.17
CA GLN A 117 18.60 7.89 -6.63
C GLN A 117 18.22 6.51 -7.15
N LYS A 118 18.22 5.51 -6.28
CA LYS A 118 17.80 4.17 -6.68
C LYS A 118 16.30 4.09 -6.88
N ALA A 119 15.90 3.42 -7.96
CA ALA A 119 14.50 3.24 -8.31
C ALA A 119 13.69 2.59 -7.18
N ASP A 120 14.22 1.53 -6.56
CA ASP A 120 13.56 0.85 -5.46
C ASP A 120 13.34 1.77 -4.24
N CYS A 121 14.31 2.65 -3.96
CA CYS A 121 14.18 3.62 -2.87
C CYS A 121 13.12 4.69 -3.18
N LEU A 122 13.02 5.12 -4.43
CA LEU A 122 11.97 6.05 -4.85
C LEU A 122 10.58 5.41 -4.75
N ILE A 123 10.46 4.15 -5.10
CA ILE A 123 9.20 3.40 -4.91
C ILE A 123 8.84 3.32 -3.43
N LEU A 124 9.82 3.03 -2.56
CA LEU A 124 9.61 3.04 -1.11
C LEU A 124 9.14 4.41 -0.60
N SER A 125 9.66 5.49 -1.15
CA SER A 125 9.27 6.83 -0.73
C SER A 125 7.80 7.13 -1.02
N VAL A 126 7.23 6.54 -2.06
CA VAL A 126 5.78 6.63 -2.32
C VAL A 126 5.00 5.96 -1.19
N ALA A 127 5.44 4.78 -0.75
CA ALA A 127 4.81 4.11 0.38
C ALA A 127 4.90 4.95 1.66
N LEU A 128 6.05 5.58 1.89
CA LEU A 128 6.23 6.46 3.05
C LEU A 128 5.31 7.68 3.02
N LYS A 129 5.02 8.24 1.85
CA LYS A 129 4.02 9.30 1.72
C LYS A 129 2.67 8.89 2.29
N TYR A 130 2.18 7.73 1.86
CA TYR A 130 0.88 7.24 2.30
C TYR A 130 0.88 6.84 3.77
N LYS A 131 1.99 6.33 4.26
CA LYS A 131 2.13 6.04 5.69
C LYS A 131 2.04 7.33 6.53
N ALA A 132 2.65 8.41 6.06
CA ALA A 132 2.59 9.72 6.71
C ALA A 132 1.17 10.30 6.71
N GLU A 133 0.34 9.93 5.73
CA GLU A 133 -1.08 10.31 5.65
C GLU A 133 -2.00 9.39 6.46
N ASP A 134 -1.44 8.55 7.30
CA ASP A 134 -2.17 7.57 8.12
C ASP A 134 -2.94 6.53 7.28
N LYS A 135 -2.44 6.24 6.10
CA LYS A 135 -2.92 5.15 5.25
C LYS A 135 -2.14 3.87 5.54
N ASN A 136 -2.59 2.78 4.96
CA ASN A 136 -1.91 1.49 5.05
C ASN A 136 -1.33 1.11 3.68
N PRO A 137 -0.12 1.59 3.36
CA PRO A 137 0.51 1.20 2.10
C PRO A 137 0.97 -0.26 2.17
N ILE A 138 0.72 -0.99 1.09
CA ILE A 138 1.15 -2.37 0.93
C ILE A 138 1.99 -2.42 -0.33
N LEU A 139 3.26 -2.74 -0.16
CA LEU A 139 4.18 -2.88 -1.28
C LEU A 139 4.09 -4.28 -1.86
N LEU A 140 3.66 -4.38 -3.11
CA LEU A 140 3.60 -5.63 -3.85
C LEU A 140 4.87 -5.75 -4.70
N THR A 141 5.77 -6.62 -4.27
CA THR A 141 7.04 -6.84 -4.93
C THR A 141 7.55 -8.24 -4.66
N SER A 142 8.26 -8.82 -5.63
CA SER A 142 8.95 -10.09 -5.46
C SER A 142 10.45 -9.92 -5.20
N ASP A 143 10.93 -8.69 -5.09
CA ASP A 143 12.31 -8.40 -4.75
C ASP A 143 12.51 -8.52 -3.24
N ASN A 144 13.28 -9.52 -2.82
CA ASN A 144 13.50 -9.80 -1.39
C ASN A 144 14.20 -8.67 -0.66
N LEU A 145 15.14 -7.99 -1.31
CA LEU A 145 15.85 -6.85 -0.68
C LEU A 145 14.93 -5.65 -0.54
N LEU A 146 14.10 -5.40 -1.53
CA LEU A 146 13.11 -4.33 -1.44
C LEU A 146 12.10 -4.62 -0.32
N GLN A 147 11.67 -5.87 -0.18
CA GLN A 147 10.83 -6.29 0.93
C GLN A 147 11.50 -6.02 2.28
N SER A 148 12.78 -6.36 2.41
CA SER A 148 13.54 -6.12 3.65
C SER A 148 13.60 -4.64 3.99
N LYS A 149 13.88 -3.80 3.01
CA LYS A 149 13.91 -2.34 3.20
C LYS A 149 12.54 -1.82 3.65
N ALA A 150 11.48 -2.27 3.02
CA ALA A 150 10.12 -1.86 3.35
C ALA A 150 9.73 -2.30 4.77
N LEU A 151 9.99 -3.55 5.12
CA LEU A 151 9.71 -4.07 6.45
C LEU A 151 10.49 -3.30 7.53
N GLY A 152 11.75 -2.97 7.26
CA GLY A 152 12.57 -2.16 8.17
C GLY A 152 12.01 -0.75 8.39
N LEU A 153 11.23 -0.24 7.45
CA LEU A 153 10.55 1.06 7.55
C LEU A 153 9.11 0.95 8.08
N GLY A 154 8.68 -0.25 8.47
CA GLY A 154 7.34 -0.48 8.96
C GLY A 154 6.27 -0.48 7.88
N ILE A 155 6.64 -0.76 6.63
CA ILE A 155 5.73 -0.85 5.49
C ILE A 155 5.41 -2.32 5.25
N LYS A 156 4.13 -2.64 5.13
CA LYS A 156 3.69 -4.00 4.80
C LYS A 156 4.10 -4.36 3.38
N THR A 157 4.52 -5.60 3.20
CA THR A 157 4.90 -6.12 1.89
C THR A 157 4.19 -7.44 1.62
N ILE A 158 3.97 -7.72 0.35
CA ILE A 158 3.49 -9.02 -0.11
C ILE A 158 4.19 -9.34 -1.44
N SER A 159 4.61 -10.59 -1.59
CA SER A 159 5.15 -11.05 -2.88
C SER A 159 4.02 -11.32 -3.86
N LEU A 160 4.33 -11.31 -5.16
CA LEU A 160 3.35 -11.66 -6.18
C LEU A 160 2.82 -13.09 -5.96
N GLN A 161 3.70 -14.02 -5.63
CA GLN A 161 3.32 -15.41 -5.38
C GLN A 161 2.32 -15.52 -4.23
N ASP A 162 2.61 -14.87 -3.11
CA ASP A 162 1.72 -14.90 -1.95
C ASP A 162 0.40 -14.20 -2.24
N PHE A 163 0.45 -13.07 -2.92
CA PHE A 163 -0.75 -12.35 -3.31
C PHE A 163 -1.69 -13.21 -4.17
N LEU A 164 -1.14 -13.88 -5.17
CA LEU A 164 -1.93 -14.75 -6.05
C LEU A 164 -2.46 -15.99 -5.31
N SER A 165 -1.71 -16.52 -4.35
CA SER A 165 -2.12 -17.67 -3.53
C SER A 165 -3.28 -17.33 -2.60
N GLU A 166 -3.29 -16.16 -2.00
CA GLU A 166 -4.35 -15.70 -1.11
C GLU A 166 -5.68 -15.46 -1.82
N ARG A 167 -5.65 -15.37 -3.15
CA ARG A 167 -6.82 -15.08 -3.97
C ARG A 167 -7.49 -16.31 -4.58
N ARG A 168 -7.03 -17.46 -4.22
CA ARG A 168 -7.64 -18.72 -4.68
C ARG A 168 -8.89 -19.08 -3.86
#